data_24b3e296f823fb26cd93bb600cb4882c
#
_entry.id   24b3e296f823fb26cd93bb600cb4882c
#
_cell.length_a   1.000
_cell.length_b   1.000
_cell.length_c   1.000
_cell.angle_alpha   90.00
_cell.angle_beta   90.00
_cell.angle_gamma   90.00
#
_symmetry.space_group_name_H-M   'P 1'
#
loop_
_entity.id
_entity.type
_entity.pdbx_description
1 polymer ?
#
loop_
_entity_poly.entity_id
_entity_poly.type
_entity_poly.pdbx_seq_one_letter_code
_entity_poly.pdbx_strand_id
1 'polypeptide(L)'
;MSYITKQDKVIAEAIEREFQRQNSNIELIASENFVSEAVMEAQGSVLTNKYAEGYPGRRYYGGCEFVDVTESIAIDRAKALFGAEHVNVQPHSGSQANMAVYLVALEMGDTVLGMNLSHGGHLTHGAPVNFSGKFYNFVEYGVDKDTERINYDEVRKLALEHKPKLIVAGASAYSRTIDFKKFKEIADEVNAKLMVDMAHIAGLVAAGLHPNPVEYADFVTTTTHKTLRGPRGGMILCKEEYKKDIDKTIFPGIQGGPLEHVIAAKAVAFGEALENNFKTYQQQVVKNAKVLAEALINEGFRIVSGGTDNHLVAVDVKGSIGLTGKEAEETLDSVGITCNKNTIPFDQEKPFVTSGIRLGTPAATTRGFDEKPFEEVAKIISLALKNSKDEEKLQQAKERVAKLTAEYPLYQ
;
A
#
# COMPACT_ATOMS: atom_id res chain seq x y z
N MET A 1 0.83 -1.79 35.16
CA MET A 1 1.11 -3.03 34.40
C MET A 1 -0.08 -3.32 33.51
N SER A 2 0.16 -3.55 32.21
CA SER A 2 -0.90 -3.95 31.27
C SER A 2 -1.43 -5.36 31.60
N TYR A 3 -2.63 -5.71 31.13
CA TYR A 3 -3.18 -7.05 31.30
C TYR A 3 -2.28 -8.11 30.63
N ILE A 4 -1.70 -7.80 29.46
CA ILE A 4 -0.76 -8.70 28.76
C ILE A 4 0.46 -9.00 29.63
N THR A 5 1.06 -8.00 30.26
CA THR A 5 2.23 -8.19 31.15
C THR A 5 1.95 -9.14 32.32
N LYS A 6 0.69 -9.16 32.79
CA LYS A 6 0.27 -10.08 33.87
C LYS A 6 0.03 -11.49 33.37
N GLN A 7 -0.49 -11.63 32.13
CA GLN A 7 -0.95 -12.91 31.59
C GLN A 7 0.16 -13.62 30.79
N ASP A 8 0.92 -12.88 29.99
CA ASP A 8 1.97 -13.42 29.10
C ASP A 8 3.12 -12.42 28.97
N LYS A 9 4.16 -12.64 29.77
CA LYS A 9 5.33 -11.77 29.79
C LYS A 9 6.13 -11.83 28.50
N VAL A 10 6.17 -12.99 27.84
CA VAL A 10 6.97 -13.17 26.60
C VAL A 10 6.36 -12.34 25.47
N ILE A 11 5.05 -12.38 25.32
CA ILE A 11 4.34 -11.56 24.34
C ILE A 11 4.42 -10.07 24.70
N ALA A 12 4.29 -9.72 26.00
CA ALA A 12 4.43 -8.34 26.44
C ALA A 12 5.83 -7.77 26.11
N GLU A 13 6.90 -8.54 26.34
CA GLU A 13 8.27 -8.16 26.00
C GLU A 13 8.49 -8.03 24.48
N ALA A 14 7.89 -8.92 23.69
CA ALA A 14 7.98 -8.83 22.22
C ALA A 14 7.31 -7.56 21.69
N ILE A 15 6.13 -7.22 22.19
CA ILE A 15 5.42 -5.97 21.85
C ILE A 15 6.24 -4.75 22.26
N GLU A 16 6.81 -4.75 23.46
CA GLU A 16 7.65 -3.65 23.94
C GLU A 16 8.90 -3.47 23.06
N ARG A 17 9.57 -4.56 22.70
CA ARG A 17 10.74 -4.50 21.79
C ARG A 17 10.38 -3.96 20.42
N GLU A 18 9.20 -4.35 19.86
CA GLU A 18 8.72 -3.81 18.59
C GLU A 18 8.40 -2.31 18.71
N PHE A 19 7.78 -1.88 19.81
CA PHE A 19 7.57 -0.47 20.07
C PHE A 19 8.88 0.33 20.13
N GLN A 20 9.90 -0.20 20.81
CA GLN A 20 11.24 0.40 20.85
C GLN A 20 11.88 0.44 19.47
N ARG A 21 11.77 -0.63 18.66
CA ARG A 21 12.28 -0.64 17.29
C ARG A 21 11.61 0.45 16.45
N GLN A 22 10.29 0.56 16.48
CA GLN A 22 9.56 1.59 15.74
C GLN A 22 9.97 3.02 16.16
N ASN A 23 10.23 3.24 17.44
CA ASN A 23 10.70 4.53 17.93
C ASN A 23 12.14 4.85 17.52
N SER A 24 13.03 3.87 17.54
CA SER A 24 14.46 4.03 17.28
C SER A 24 14.86 4.00 15.81
N ASN A 25 14.01 3.42 14.93
CA ASN A 25 14.29 3.31 13.51
C ASN A 25 13.53 4.36 12.69
N ILE A 26 14.07 4.73 11.54
CA ILE A 26 13.37 5.50 10.51
C ILE A 26 12.69 4.52 9.58
N GLU A 27 11.35 4.48 9.60
CA GLU A 27 10.54 3.60 8.78
C GLU A 27 10.32 4.17 7.38
N LEU A 28 10.88 3.52 6.36
CA LEU A 28 10.77 3.90 4.96
C LEU A 28 10.17 2.79 4.08
N ILE A 29 9.55 1.76 4.67
CA ILE A 29 8.76 0.80 3.88
C ILE A 29 7.52 1.51 3.35
N ALA A 30 7.40 1.63 2.03
CA ALA A 30 6.35 2.41 1.37
C ALA A 30 4.92 1.92 1.64
N SER A 31 4.76 0.69 2.13
CA SER A 31 3.48 0.06 2.48
C SER A 31 3.18 0.08 3.97
N GLU A 32 3.99 0.75 4.79
CA GLU A 32 3.80 0.89 6.23
C GLU A 32 3.41 2.31 6.63
N ASN A 33 2.73 2.41 7.76
CA ASN A 33 2.35 3.66 8.38
C ASN A 33 2.13 3.47 9.88
N PHE A 34 2.10 4.56 10.65
CA PHE A 34 1.71 4.56 12.05
C PHE A 34 0.26 5.03 12.18
N VAL A 35 -0.59 4.18 12.74
CA VAL A 35 -1.98 4.53 13.00
C VAL A 35 -2.11 5.37 14.27
N SER A 36 -3.23 6.08 14.43
CA SER A 36 -3.55 6.78 15.67
C SER A 36 -3.82 5.84 16.84
N GLU A 37 -3.68 6.33 18.07
CA GLU A 37 -4.08 5.57 19.28
C GLU A 37 -5.56 5.19 19.24
N ALA A 38 -6.43 6.04 18.67
CA ALA A 38 -7.85 5.77 18.53
C ALA A 38 -8.12 4.57 17.60
N VAL A 39 -7.35 4.42 16.53
CA VAL A 39 -7.42 3.25 15.64
C VAL A 39 -6.97 1.98 16.37
N MET A 40 -5.89 2.05 17.16
CA MET A 40 -5.41 0.92 17.98
C MET A 40 -6.43 0.54 19.07
N GLU A 41 -7.03 1.50 19.76
CA GLU A 41 -8.05 1.27 20.78
C GLU A 41 -9.30 0.61 20.18
N ALA A 42 -9.78 1.10 19.03
CA ALA A 42 -10.92 0.49 18.34
C ALA A 42 -10.64 -0.97 17.95
N GLN A 43 -9.44 -1.26 17.47
CA GLN A 43 -9.03 -2.61 17.10
C GLN A 43 -8.87 -3.55 18.30
N GLY A 44 -8.49 -3.03 19.48
CA GLY A 44 -8.39 -3.77 20.73
C GLY A 44 -9.71 -3.85 21.52
N SER A 45 -10.83 -3.42 20.95
CA SER A 45 -12.12 -3.32 21.63
C SER A 45 -12.85 -4.66 21.80
N VAL A 46 -13.93 -4.65 22.58
CA VAL A 46 -14.81 -5.81 22.83
C VAL A 46 -15.50 -6.34 21.56
N LEU A 47 -15.46 -5.58 20.46
CA LEU A 47 -16.03 -6.00 19.18
C LEU A 47 -15.32 -7.24 18.61
N THR A 48 -14.11 -7.56 19.07
CA THR A 48 -13.41 -8.82 18.76
C THR A 48 -14.20 -10.06 19.15
N ASN A 49 -15.13 -9.96 20.12
CA ASN A 49 -15.92 -11.08 20.61
C ASN A 49 -17.16 -11.38 19.75
N LYS A 50 -17.54 -10.44 18.85
CA LYS A 50 -18.83 -10.54 18.16
C LYS A 50 -18.75 -11.30 16.84
N TYR A 51 -19.62 -12.29 16.69
CA TYR A 51 -19.82 -13.04 15.44
C TYR A 51 -21.00 -12.43 14.66
N ALA A 52 -20.76 -11.87 13.48
CA ALA A 52 -21.72 -11.05 12.75
C ALA A 52 -21.80 -11.39 11.25
N GLU A 53 -21.93 -12.69 10.92
CA GLU A 53 -22.12 -13.11 9.52
C GLU A 53 -23.32 -12.41 8.86
N GLY A 54 -23.16 -12.03 7.61
CA GLY A 54 -24.10 -11.23 6.85
C GLY A 54 -23.68 -9.75 6.81
N TYR A 55 -24.65 -8.87 6.71
CA TYR A 55 -24.44 -7.42 6.50
C TYR A 55 -25.38 -6.62 7.43
N PRO A 56 -25.14 -5.32 7.67
CA PRO A 56 -26.00 -4.49 8.50
C PRO A 56 -27.51 -4.66 8.16
N GLY A 57 -28.32 -4.90 9.19
CA GLY A 57 -29.75 -5.17 9.06
C GLY A 57 -30.12 -6.54 8.49
N ARG A 58 -29.17 -7.36 8.08
CA ARG A 58 -29.39 -8.70 7.50
C ARG A 58 -28.35 -9.69 8.01
N ARG A 59 -28.23 -9.84 9.33
CA ARG A 59 -27.29 -10.76 9.97
C ARG A 59 -27.91 -12.13 10.17
N TYR A 60 -27.05 -13.15 10.23
CA TYR A 60 -27.43 -14.52 10.57
C TYR A 60 -27.50 -14.76 12.08
N TYR A 61 -27.02 -13.82 12.90
CA TYR A 61 -26.93 -13.92 14.35
C TYR A 61 -27.63 -12.73 15.02
N GLY A 62 -28.16 -12.95 16.23
CA GLY A 62 -28.68 -11.90 17.09
C GLY A 62 -27.59 -11.06 17.76
N GLY A 63 -27.97 -9.94 18.38
CA GLY A 63 -27.08 -9.05 19.13
C GLY A 63 -26.11 -8.27 18.24
N CYS A 64 -26.53 -7.92 17.02
CA CYS A 64 -25.70 -7.20 16.05
C CYS A 64 -26.03 -5.70 15.93
N GLU A 65 -26.92 -5.19 16.76
CA GLU A 65 -27.40 -3.80 16.69
C GLU A 65 -26.28 -2.75 16.72
N PHE A 66 -25.21 -2.99 17.49
CA PHE A 66 -24.10 -2.04 17.62
C PHE A 66 -23.01 -2.25 16.55
N VAL A 67 -22.72 -3.48 16.15
CA VAL A 67 -21.81 -3.73 15.03
C VAL A 67 -22.43 -3.29 13.70
N ASP A 68 -23.74 -3.32 13.55
CA ASP A 68 -24.44 -2.76 12.40
C ASP A 68 -24.22 -1.25 12.28
N VAL A 69 -24.24 -0.52 13.39
CA VAL A 69 -23.90 0.91 13.42
C VAL A 69 -22.45 1.12 13.00
N THR A 70 -21.55 0.33 13.57
CA THR A 70 -20.10 0.43 13.28
C THR A 70 -19.78 0.19 11.82
N GLU A 71 -20.30 -0.88 11.25
CA GLU A 71 -20.07 -1.24 9.84
C GLU A 71 -20.73 -0.25 8.89
N SER A 72 -21.95 0.22 9.20
CA SER A 72 -22.64 1.25 8.41
C SER A 72 -21.85 2.56 8.37
N ILE A 73 -21.29 3.01 9.51
CA ILE A 73 -20.43 4.20 9.57
C ILE A 73 -19.17 4.01 8.71
N ALA A 74 -18.54 2.83 8.74
CA ALA A 74 -17.37 2.56 7.91
C ALA A 74 -17.71 2.64 6.41
N ILE A 75 -18.83 2.07 6.01
CA ILE A 75 -19.34 2.13 4.62
C ILE A 75 -19.63 3.57 4.20
N ASP A 76 -20.35 4.33 5.01
CA ASP A 76 -20.75 5.70 4.68
C ASP A 76 -19.54 6.63 4.58
N ARG A 77 -18.58 6.51 5.50
CA ARG A 77 -17.32 7.28 5.46
C ARG A 77 -16.47 6.92 4.25
N ALA A 78 -16.37 5.64 3.89
CA ALA A 78 -15.67 5.22 2.68
C ALA A 78 -16.33 5.74 1.41
N LYS A 79 -17.67 5.72 1.33
CA LYS A 79 -18.42 6.36 0.23
C LYS A 79 -18.14 7.86 0.13
N ALA A 80 -18.13 8.55 1.25
CA ALA A 80 -17.83 9.98 1.30
C ALA A 80 -16.41 10.32 0.87
N LEU A 81 -15.42 9.49 1.26
CA LEU A 81 -14.01 9.67 0.89
C LEU A 81 -13.76 9.53 -0.61
N PHE A 82 -14.39 8.55 -1.25
CA PHE A 82 -14.04 8.14 -2.61
C PHE A 82 -15.14 8.40 -3.65
N GLY A 83 -16.37 8.78 -3.23
CA GLY A 83 -17.50 8.99 -4.14
C GLY A 83 -18.05 7.68 -4.74
N ALA A 84 -17.91 6.55 -4.05
CA ALA A 84 -18.32 5.25 -4.55
C ALA A 84 -19.83 5.00 -4.37
N GLU A 85 -20.44 4.31 -5.34
CA GLU A 85 -21.86 3.92 -5.29
C GLU A 85 -22.08 2.81 -4.24
N HIS A 86 -21.19 1.81 -4.21
CA HIS A 86 -21.20 0.73 -3.22
C HIS A 86 -19.80 0.49 -2.64
N VAL A 87 -19.78 0.13 -1.35
CA VAL A 87 -18.57 -0.21 -0.61
C VAL A 87 -18.80 -1.47 0.22
N ASN A 88 -17.86 -2.42 0.14
CA ASN A 88 -17.79 -3.56 1.05
C ASN A 88 -16.51 -3.42 1.91
N VAL A 89 -16.67 -3.28 3.22
CA VAL A 89 -15.57 -3.07 4.19
C VAL A 89 -15.11 -4.36 4.88
N GLN A 90 -15.71 -5.50 4.54
CA GLN A 90 -15.44 -6.78 5.20
C GLN A 90 -14.17 -7.51 4.74
N PRO A 91 -13.54 -7.25 3.56
CA PRO A 91 -12.31 -7.96 3.21
C PRO A 91 -11.24 -7.86 4.29
N HIS A 92 -10.67 -9.01 4.68
CA HIS A 92 -9.64 -9.08 5.71
C HIS A 92 -8.28 -8.54 5.22
N SER A 93 -8.07 -8.54 3.90
CA SER A 93 -6.84 -8.05 3.25
C SER A 93 -7.11 -7.53 1.84
N GLY A 94 -6.15 -6.78 1.28
CA GLY A 94 -6.18 -6.40 -0.14
C GLY A 94 -6.19 -7.60 -1.07
N SER A 95 -5.48 -8.68 -0.74
CA SER A 95 -5.48 -9.92 -1.54
C SER A 95 -6.85 -10.57 -1.61
N GLN A 96 -7.61 -10.59 -0.51
CA GLN A 96 -8.98 -11.12 -0.50
C GLN A 96 -9.95 -10.18 -1.23
N ALA A 97 -9.75 -8.86 -1.15
CA ALA A 97 -10.50 -7.90 -1.95
C ALA A 97 -10.29 -8.14 -3.45
N ASN A 98 -9.04 -8.31 -3.89
CA ASN A 98 -8.72 -8.65 -5.29
C ASN A 98 -9.32 -9.99 -5.69
N MET A 99 -9.21 -11.01 -4.84
CA MET A 99 -9.80 -12.34 -5.11
C MET A 99 -11.31 -12.26 -5.32
N ALA A 100 -12.03 -11.50 -4.51
CA ALA A 100 -13.47 -11.32 -4.65
C ALA A 100 -13.82 -10.68 -6.01
N VAL A 101 -13.11 -9.64 -6.41
CA VAL A 101 -13.32 -8.99 -7.72
C VAL A 101 -13.06 -9.98 -8.86
N TYR A 102 -11.98 -10.75 -8.80
CA TYR A 102 -11.70 -11.76 -9.84
C TYR A 102 -12.81 -12.81 -9.95
N LEU A 103 -13.31 -13.32 -8.81
CA LEU A 103 -14.39 -14.31 -8.79
C LEU A 103 -15.73 -13.75 -9.30
N VAL A 104 -15.96 -12.45 -9.22
CA VAL A 104 -17.16 -11.78 -9.78
C VAL A 104 -16.99 -11.48 -11.26
N ALA A 105 -15.79 -11.08 -11.66
CA ALA A 105 -15.56 -10.57 -13.02
C ALA A 105 -15.16 -11.63 -14.04
N LEU A 106 -14.72 -12.81 -13.60
CA LEU A 106 -14.01 -13.79 -14.42
C LEU A 106 -14.47 -15.23 -14.16
N GLU A 107 -14.35 -16.05 -15.19
CA GLU A 107 -14.34 -17.51 -15.08
C GLU A 107 -12.88 -18.02 -15.01
N MET A 108 -12.68 -19.23 -14.43
CA MET A 108 -11.35 -19.85 -14.38
C MET A 108 -10.73 -19.99 -15.77
N GLY A 109 -9.51 -19.51 -15.92
CA GLY A 109 -8.78 -19.53 -17.20
C GLY A 109 -9.01 -18.30 -18.08
N ASP A 110 -9.90 -17.38 -17.70
CA ASP A 110 -10.08 -16.13 -18.44
C ASP A 110 -8.78 -15.32 -18.53
N THR A 111 -8.62 -14.59 -19.64
CA THR A 111 -7.46 -13.72 -19.85
C THR A 111 -7.63 -12.40 -19.11
N VAL A 112 -6.58 -12.00 -18.40
CA VAL A 112 -6.48 -10.76 -17.65
C VAL A 112 -5.22 -10.01 -18.09
N LEU A 113 -5.32 -8.71 -18.26
CA LEU A 113 -4.16 -7.84 -18.52
C LEU A 113 -3.77 -7.15 -17.21
N GLY A 114 -2.55 -7.40 -16.73
CA GLY A 114 -2.05 -6.87 -15.45
C GLY A 114 -0.63 -6.33 -15.54
N MET A 115 -0.22 -5.51 -14.59
CA MET A 115 1.14 -4.95 -14.56
C MET A 115 2.16 -6.01 -14.14
N ASN A 116 3.24 -6.14 -14.90
CA ASN A 116 4.37 -7.03 -14.59
C ASN A 116 4.93 -6.76 -13.18
N LEU A 117 5.15 -7.82 -12.41
CA LEU A 117 5.62 -7.74 -11.04
C LEU A 117 6.97 -7.00 -10.92
N SER A 118 7.91 -7.27 -11.84
CA SER A 118 9.24 -6.64 -11.85
C SER A 118 9.20 -5.17 -12.28
N HIS A 119 8.12 -4.73 -12.91
CA HIS A 119 7.91 -3.34 -13.31
C HIS A 119 7.05 -2.54 -12.31
N GLY A 120 6.72 -3.15 -11.17
CA GLY A 120 6.01 -2.50 -10.07
C GLY A 120 4.62 -3.06 -9.77
N GLY A 121 4.17 -4.11 -10.45
CA GLY A 121 2.90 -4.79 -10.16
C GLY A 121 2.84 -5.39 -8.75
N HIS A 122 1.67 -5.89 -8.36
CA HIS A 122 1.48 -6.61 -7.10
C HIS A 122 1.43 -8.13 -7.35
N LEU A 123 1.74 -8.94 -6.33
CA LEU A 123 1.65 -10.41 -6.41
C LEU A 123 0.29 -10.88 -6.93
N THR A 124 -0.80 -10.24 -6.49
CA THR A 124 -2.17 -10.58 -6.92
C THR A 124 -2.52 -10.07 -8.33
N HIS A 125 -1.57 -9.46 -9.04
CA HIS A 125 -1.74 -9.06 -10.44
C HIS A 125 -1.15 -10.08 -11.42
N GLY A 126 -1.24 -11.37 -11.07
CA GLY A 126 -0.89 -12.46 -11.98
C GLY A 126 0.41 -13.20 -11.68
N ALA A 127 1.07 -12.93 -10.55
CA ALA A 127 2.30 -13.66 -10.23
C ALA A 127 2.05 -15.18 -10.18
N PRO A 128 2.89 -16.02 -10.82
CA PRO A 128 2.64 -17.48 -10.94
C PRO A 128 2.53 -18.22 -9.62
N VAL A 129 3.14 -17.69 -8.57
CA VAL A 129 3.06 -18.28 -7.21
C VAL A 129 1.79 -17.89 -6.46
N ASN A 130 1.06 -16.88 -6.94
CA ASN A 130 -0.17 -16.37 -6.34
C ASN A 130 -1.40 -17.07 -6.93
N PHE A 131 -2.53 -17.05 -6.20
CA PHE A 131 -3.80 -17.60 -6.71
C PHE A 131 -4.21 -16.98 -8.05
N SER A 132 -3.94 -15.69 -8.26
CA SER A 132 -4.30 -14.99 -9.49
C SER A 132 -3.63 -15.60 -10.72
N GLY A 133 -2.31 -15.83 -10.68
CA GLY A 133 -1.58 -16.47 -11.75
C GLY A 133 -1.84 -17.98 -11.90
N LYS A 134 -2.44 -18.61 -10.86
CA LYS A 134 -2.84 -20.04 -10.92
C LYS A 134 -4.22 -20.27 -11.53
N PHE A 135 -5.13 -19.31 -11.33
CA PHE A 135 -6.54 -19.46 -11.72
C PHE A 135 -6.86 -18.81 -13.05
N TYR A 136 -6.09 -17.79 -13.46
CA TYR A 136 -6.36 -16.98 -14.63
C TYR A 136 -5.13 -16.89 -15.54
N ASN A 137 -5.39 -16.61 -16.83
CA ASN A 137 -4.33 -16.43 -17.81
C ASN A 137 -3.91 -14.95 -17.86
N PHE A 138 -2.88 -14.59 -17.11
CA PHE A 138 -2.38 -13.22 -17.08
C PHE A 138 -1.43 -12.91 -18.25
N VAL A 139 -1.74 -11.85 -18.98
CA VAL A 139 -0.85 -11.16 -19.90
C VAL A 139 -0.29 -9.93 -19.19
N GLU A 140 1.01 -9.74 -19.27
CA GLU A 140 1.66 -8.64 -18.52
C GLU A 140 1.92 -7.44 -19.42
N TYR A 141 1.55 -6.23 -18.94
CA TYR A 141 2.06 -4.98 -19.47
C TYR A 141 3.16 -4.42 -18.55
N GLY A 142 4.04 -3.61 -19.12
CA GLY A 142 5.15 -3.04 -18.39
C GLY A 142 5.25 -1.53 -18.54
N VAL A 143 6.47 -1.05 -18.26
CA VAL A 143 6.85 0.34 -18.48
C VAL A 143 7.75 0.44 -19.70
N ASP A 144 7.79 1.60 -20.32
CA ASP A 144 8.71 1.93 -21.39
C ASP A 144 10.16 1.88 -20.88
N LYS A 145 11.08 1.41 -21.74
CA LYS A 145 12.45 1.14 -21.33
C LYS A 145 13.26 2.42 -21.05
N ASP A 146 12.98 3.49 -21.78
CA ASP A 146 13.77 4.71 -21.68
C ASP A 146 13.23 5.66 -20.60
N THR A 147 11.89 5.71 -20.46
CA THR A 147 11.21 6.60 -19.50
C THR A 147 10.86 5.94 -18.19
N GLU A 148 10.84 4.61 -18.15
CA GLU A 148 10.37 3.79 -17.00
C GLU A 148 8.95 4.16 -16.55
N ARG A 149 8.10 4.61 -17.50
CA ARG A 149 6.70 4.97 -17.28
C ARG A 149 5.79 4.02 -18.04
N ILE A 150 4.55 3.85 -17.55
CA ILE A 150 3.54 3.02 -18.23
C ILE A 150 3.35 3.53 -19.66
N ASN A 151 3.53 2.62 -20.61
CA ASN A 151 3.30 2.88 -22.04
C ASN A 151 1.86 2.48 -22.40
N TYR A 152 0.95 3.44 -22.45
CA TYR A 152 -0.47 3.17 -22.71
C TYR A 152 -0.73 2.66 -24.14
N ASP A 153 0.12 2.97 -25.11
CA ASP A 153 0.01 2.44 -26.46
C ASP A 153 0.34 0.94 -26.49
N GLU A 154 1.33 0.49 -25.70
CA GLU A 154 1.62 -0.92 -25.53
C GLU A 154 0.51 -1.65 -24.76
N VAL A 155 -0.05 -1.03 -23.71
CA VAL A 155 -1.23 -1.56 -22.99
C VAL A 155 -2.39 -1.77 -23.96
N ARG A 156 -2.67 -0.78 -24.82
CA ARG A 156 -3.73 -0.87 -25.83
C ARG A 156 -3.47 -1.96 -26.84
N LYS A 157 -2.24 -2.06 -27.35
CA LYS A 157 -1.83 -3.11 -28.30
C LYS A 157 -2.05 -4.51 -27.71
N LEU A 158 -1.58 -4.75 -26.47
CA LEU A 158 -1.78 -6.03 -25.78
C LEU A 158 -3.27 -6.32 -25.53
N ALA A 159 -4.05 -5.31 -25.17
CA ALA A 159 -5.50 -5.47 -24.99
C ALA A 159 -6.21 -5.90 -26.30
N LEU A 160 -5.86 -5.27 -27.41
CA LEU A 160 -6.43 -5.62 -28.73
C LEU A 160 -6.02 -7.02 -29.18
N GLU A 161 -4.78 -7.42 -28.93
CA GLU A 161 -4.23 -8.73 -29.30
C GLU A 161 -4.84 -9.85 -28.47
N HIS A 162 -4.88 -9.69 -27.15
CA HIS A 162 -5.27 -10.77 -26.22
C HIS A 162 -6.74 -10.72 -25.77
N LYS A 163 -7.44 -9.62 -26.01
CA LYS A 163 -8.87 -9.42 -25.66
C LYS A 163 -9.21 -9.88 -24.24
N PRO A 164 -8.56 -9.32 -23.21
CA PRO A 164 -8.78 -9.71 -21.83
C PRO A 164 -10.23 -9.45 -21.42
N LYS A 165 -10.74 -10.22 -20.45
CA LYS A 165 -12.02 -9.97 -19.80
C LYS A 165 -11.93 -8.89 -18.73
N LEU A 166 -10.73 -8.73 -18.15
CA LEU A 166 -10.43 -7.74 -17.11
C LEU A 166 -9.08 -7.10 -17.37
N ILE A 167 -9.00 -5.80 -17.22
CA ILE A 167 -7.74 -5.05 -17.14
C ILE A 167 -7.55 -4.61 -15.68
N VAL A 168 -6.38 -4.90 -15.12
CA VAL A 168 -6.00 -4.53 -13.75
C VAL A 168 -4.97 -3.42 -13.81
N ALA A 169 -5.33 -2.25 -13.30
CA ALA A 169 -4.44 -1.11 -13.11
C ALA A 169 -4.09 -0.96 -11.62
N GLY A 170 -2.97 -0.30 -11.34
CA GLY A 170 -2.45 -0.13 -9.99
C GLY A 170 -1.09 -0.79 -9.83
N ALA A 171 -0.33 -0.33 -8.84
CA ALA A 171 1.04 -0.75 -8.65
C ALA A 171 1.49 -0.67 -7.19
N SER A 172 2.49 -1.50 -6.84
CA SER A 172 3.16 -1.51 -5.53
C SER A 172 4.48 -0.75 -5.52
N ALA A 173 5.11 -0.57 -6.68
CA ALA A 173 6.44 0.05 -6.81
C ALA A 173 6.54 0.98 -8.04
N TYR A 174 5.48 1.70 -8.34
CA TYR A 174 5.44 2.68 -9.42
C TYR A 174 5.30 4.09 -8.84
N SER A 175 6.27 4.94 -9.11
CA SER A 175 6.39 6.27 -8.49
C SER A 175 5.70 7.40 -9.25
N ARG A 176 5.03 7.11 -10.37
CA ARG A 176 4.38 8.13 -11.21
C ARG A 176 2.86 8.06 -11.14
N THR A 177 2.20 9.14 -11.52
CA THR A 177 0.74 9.19 -11.65
C THR A 177 0.25 8.17 -12.67
N ILE A 178 -0.83 7.46 -12.34
CA ILE A 178 -1.51 6.51 -13.23
C ILE A 178 -2.73 7.21 -13.85
N ASP A 179 -2.85 7.15 -15.16
CA ASP A 179 -3.99 7.69 -15.90
C ASP A 179 -5.09 6.62 -16.04
N PHE A 180 -6.03 6.62 -15.11
CA PHE A 180 -7.13 5.66 -15.09
C PHE A 180 -8.12 5.88 -16.22
N LYS A 181 -8.24 7.11 -16.75
CA LYS A 181 -9.08 7.41 -17.90
C LYS A 181 -8.59 6.67 -19.14
N LYS A 182 -7.28 6.68 -19.39
CA LYS A 182 -6.70 5.92 -20.51
C LYS A 182 -6.92 4.40 -20.35
N PHE A 183 -6.78 3.87 -19.15
CA PHE A 183 -7.11 2.47 -18.89
C PHE A 183 -8.58 2.15 -19.19
N LYS A 184 -9.50 3.05 -18.83
CA LYS A 184 -10.93 2.89 -19.13
C LYS A 184 -11.20 2.91 -20.64
N GLU A 185 -10.62 3.87 -21.35
CA GLU A 185 -10.74 3.96 -22.81
C GLU A 185 -10.25 2.66 -23.50
N ILE A 186 -9.12 2.12 -23.06
CA ILE A 186 -8.58 0.83 -23.57
C ILE A 186 -9.50 -0.33 -23.21
N ALA A 187 -10.02 -0.39 -21.99
CA ALA A 187 -10.93 -1.45 -21.55
C ALA A 187 -12.22 -1.45 -22.37
N ASP A 188 -12.80 -0.27 -22.61
CA ASP A 188 -14.01 -0.12 -23.43
C ASP A 188 -13.79 -0.55 -24.88
N GLU A 189 -12.63 -0.26 -25.45
CA GLU A 189 -12.29 -0.63 -26.84
C GLU A 189 -12.31 -2.15 -27.06
N VAL A 190 -11.99 -2.94 -26.02
CA VAL A 190 -11.96 -4.41 -26.08
C VAL A 190 -13.11 -5.08 -25.33
N ASN A 191 -14.08 -4.30 -24.83
CA ASN A 191 -15.20 -4.76 -24.01
C ASN A 191 -14.74 -5.53 -22.75
N ALA A 192 -13.64 -5.08 -22.13
CA ALA A 192 -13.16 -5.58 -20.85
C ALA A 192 -13.71 -4.75 -19.69
N LYS A 193 -13.78 -5.35 -18.50
CA LYS A 193 -13.97 -4.61 -17.26
C LYS A 193 -12.65 -3.98 -16.81
N LEU A 194 -12.74 -2.87 -16.08
CA LEU A 194 -11.58 -2.22 -15.44
C LEU A 194 -11.62 -2.42 -13.93
N MET A 195 -10.59 -3.01 -13.39
CA MET A 195 -10.30 -3.05 -11.95
C MET A 195 -9.10 -2.17 -11.64
N VAL A 196 -9.19 -1.37 -10.60
CA VAL A 196 -8.05 -0.60 -10.09
C VAL A 196 -7.74 -1.01 -8.66
N ASP A 197 -6.53 -1.49 -8.43
CA ASP A 197 -5.97 -1.67 -7.08
C ASP A 197 -5.23 -0.40 -6.67
N MET A 198 -5.89 0.45 -5.87
CA MET A 198 -5.32 1.71 -5.39
C MET A 198 -4.64 1.60 -4.03
N ALA A 199 -4.32 0.39 -3.57
CA ALA A 199 -3.84 0.15 -2.20
C ALA A 199 -2.70 1.08 -1.78
N HIS A 200 -1.72 1.30 -2.65
CA HIS A 200 -0.59 2.17 -2.33
C HIS A 200 -0.94 3.66 -2.28
N ILE A 201 -1.87 4.10 -3.10
CA ILE A 201 -2.19 5.51 -3.30
C ILE A 201 -3.55 5.92 -2.69
N ALA A 202 -4.25 5.04 -1.98
CA ALA A 202 -5.60 5.30 -1.48
C ALA A 202 -5.69 6.58 -0.62
N GLY A 203 -4.70 6.86 0.22
CA GLY A 203 -4.64 8.09 1.00
C GLY A 203 -4.47 9.33 0.13
N LEU A 204 -3.69 9.24 -0.95
CA LEU A 204 -3.51 10.33 -1.92
C LEU A 204 -4.79 10.58 -2.72
N VAL A 205 -5.49 9.52 -3.11
CA VAL A 205 -6.80 9.61 -3.77
C VAL A 205 -7.83 10.27 -2.85
N ALA A 206 -7.92 9.83 -1.59
CA ALA A 206 -8.81 10.42 -0.59
C ALA A 206 -8.54 11.92 -0.35
N ALA A 207 -7.27 12.32 -0.44
CA ALA A 207 -6.85 13.73 -0.29
C ALA A 207 -6.96 14.56 -1.58
N GLY A 208 -7.34 13.96 -2.72
CA GLY A 208 -7.42 14.62 -4.02
C GLY A 208 -6.06 14.94 -4.66
N LEU A 209 -5.01 14.19 -4.28
CA LEU A 209 -3.63 14.37 -4.76
C LEU A 209 -3.23 13.36 -5.85
N HIS A 210 -4.12 12.44 -6.19
CA HIS A 210 -4.00 11.49 -7.30
C HIS A 210 -5.38 11.35 -7.96
N PRO A 211 -5.50 11.13 -9.28
CA PRO A 211 -6.77 10.87 -9.93
C PRO A 211 -7.57 9.77 -9.21
N ASN A 212 -8.88 9.98 -9.07
CA ASN A 212 -9.75 9.03 -8.41
C ASN A 212 -10.19 7.92 -9.39
N PRO A 213 -9.82 6.65 -9.14
CA PRO A 213 -10.18 5.55 -10.05
C PRO A 213 -11.67 5.21 -10.03
N VAL A 214 -12.41 5.58 -8.98
CA VAL A 214 -13.85 5.27 -8.84
C VAL A 214 -14.67 5.89 -9.97
N GLU A 215 -14.21 7.00 -10.55
CA GLU A 215 -14.86 7.65 -11.68
C GLU A 215 -14.84 6.80 -12.97
N TYR A 216 -13.88 5.90 -13.10
CA TYR A 216 -13.60 5.17 -14.34
C TYR A 216 -13.78 3.65 -14.20
N ALA A 217 -13.40 3.08 -13.07
CA ALA A 217 -13.34 1.64 -12.88
C ALA A 217 -14.69 1.00 -12.57
N ASP A 218 -14.85 -0.25 -12.97
CA ASP A 218 -15.98 -1.09 -12.56
C ASP A 218 -15.82 -1.54 -11.11
N PHE A 219 -14.57 -1.85 -10.74
CA PHE A 219 -14.16 -2.25 -9.40
C PHE A 219 -12.92 -1.49 -8.97
N VAL A 220 -12.91 -1.06 -7.73
CA VAL A 220 -11.71 -0.50 -7.08
C VAL A 220 -11.46 -1.27 -5.80
N THR A 221 -10.23 -1.74 -5.62
CA THR A 221 -9.81 -2.40 -4.38
C THR A 221 -8.74 -1.58 -3.68
N THR A 222 -8.64 -1.74 -2.39
CA THR A 222 -7.58 -1.13 -1.60
C THR A 222 -7.29 -1.89 -0.33
N THR A 223 -6.09 -1.71 0.19
CA THR A 223 -5.79 -1.91 1.61
C THR A 223 -6.13 -0.66 2.40
N THR A 224 -6.28 -0.79 3.71
CA THR A 224 -6.61 0.34 4.59
C THR A 224 -5.41 0.88 5.39
N HIS A 225 -4.26 0.21 5.34
CA HIS A 225 -3.12 0.42 6.25
C HIS A 225 -1.86 1.07 5.65
N LYS A 226 -1.90 1.55 4.40
CA LYS A 226 -0.74 2.20 3.75
C LYS A 226 -0.86 3.73 3.83
N THR A 227 -0.96 4.41 2.70
CA THR A 227 -1.18 5.86 2.69
C THR A 227 -2.49 6.27 3.36
N LEU A 228 -3.51 5.40 3.38
CA LEU A 228 -4.79 5.68 4.05
C LEU A 228 -4.69 5.67 5.59
N ARG A 229 -3.59 5.17 6.16
CA ARG A 229 -3.24 5.24 7.59
C ARG A 229 -4.29 4.62 8.53
N GLY A 230 -4.92 3.54 8.10
CA GLY A 230 -5.88 2.77 8.90
C GLY A 230 -5.34 1.43 9.39
N PRO A 231 -6.20 0.59 9.97
CA PRO A 231 -5.83 -0.75 10.41
C PRO A 231 -5.51 -1.66 9.23
N ARG A 232 -4.80 -2.75 9.47
CA ARG A 232 -4.56 -3.79 8.45
C ARG A 232 -5.87 -4.43 8.03
N GLY A 233 -6.21 -4.30 6.76
CA GLY A 233 -7.44 -4.80 6.17
C GLY A 233 -7.55 -4.45 4.70
N GLY A 234 -8.64 -4.83 4.07
CA GLY A 234 -9.00 -4.51 2.69
C GLY A 234 -10.39 -3.90 2.58
N MET A 235 -10.70 -3.39 1.38
CA MET A 235 -11.99 -2.80 1.04
C MET A 235 -12.20 -2.91 -0.46
N ILE A 236 -13.46 -3.06 -0.88
CA ILE A 236 -13.89 -3.04 -2.28
C ILE A 236 -14.88 -1.91 -2.47
N LEU A 237 -14.69 -1.13 -3.53
CA LEU A 237 -15.62 -0.15 -4.03
C LEU A 237 -16.05 -0.59 -5.44
N CYS A 238 -17.31 -0.46 -5.78
CA CYS A 238 -17.78 -0.84 -7.10
C CYS A 238 -19.04 -0.04 -7.50
N LYS A 239 -19.40 -0.15 -8.78
CA LYS A 239 -20.68 0.36 -9.26
C LYS A 239 -21.84 -0.43 -8.64
N GLU A 240 -23.01 0.21 -8.51
CA GLU A 240 -24.20 -0.37 -7.86
C GLU A 240 -24.64 -1.70 -8.51
N GLU A 241 -24.43 -1.86 -9.81
CA GLU A 241 -24.77 -3.08 -10.53
C GLU A 241 -24.05 -4.33 -10.02
N TYR A 242 -22.82 -4.20 -9.49
CA TYR A 242 -22.00 -5.31 -8.97
C TYR A 242 -22.15 -5.55 -7.46
N LYS A 243 -22.90 -4.71 -6.75
CA LYS A 243 -23.08 -4.75 -5.31
C LYS A 243 -23.44 -6.14 -4.78
N LYS A 244 -24.48 -6.75 -5.36
CA LYS A 244 -24.98 -8.05 -4.90
C LYS A 244 -23.96 -9.16 -5.08
N ASP A 245 -23.26 -9.15 -6.19
CA ASP A 245 -22.26 -10.18 -6.52
C ASP A 245 -21.01 -10.03 -5.66
N ILE A 246 -20.54 -8.82 -5.43
CA ILE A 246 -19.43 -8.53 -4.51
C ILE A 246 -19.80 -8.95 -3.08
N ASP A 247 -20.94 -8.52 -2.56
CA ASP A 247 -21.36 -8.85 -1.21
C ASP A 247 -21.50 -10.38 -1.02
N LYS A 248 -22.15 -11.06 -1.98
CA LYS A 248 -22.31 -12.52 -1.95
C LYS A 248 -20.98 -13.25 -2.07
N THR A 249 -20.04 -12.72 -2.85
CA THR A 249 -18.71 -13.34 -3.01
C THR A 249 -17.85 -13.17 -1.77
N ILE A 250 -17.94 -12.03 -1.09
CA ILE A 250 -17.28 -11.87 0.20
C ILE A 250 -17.94 -12.79 1.22
N PHE A 251 -19.23 -12.65 1.47
CA PHE A 251 -19.96 -13.52 2.38
C PHE A 251 -21.25 -14.04 1.73
N PRO A 252 -21.44 -15.36 1.66
CA PRO A 252 -20.64 -16.45 2.25
C PRO A 252 -19.56 -17.04 1.32
N GLY A 253 -19.18 -16.36 0.23
CA GLY A 253 -18.35 -16.95 -0.82
C GLY A 253 -16.92 -17.30 -0.40
N ILE A 254 -16.18 -16.35 0.17
CA ILE A 254 -14.75 -16.54 0.53
C ILE A 254 -14.44 -16.22 2.00
N GLN A 255 -15.34 -15.56 2.72
CA GLN A 255 -15.20 -15.24 4.14
C GLN A 255 -16.43 -15.70 4.91
N GLY A 256 -16.27 -15.92 6.24
CA GLY A 256 -17.34 -16.11 7.21
C GLY A 256 -17.60 -14.83 8.00
N GLY A 257 -17.55 -14.91 9.34
CA GLY A 257 -17.76 -13.77 10.22
C GLY A 257 -16.75 -12.64 9.98
N PRO A 258 -17.22 -11.40 9.79
CA PRO A 258 -16.36 -10.26 9.61
C PRO A 258 -15.59 -9.91 10.89
N LEU A 259 -14.44 -9.24 10.75
CA LEU A 259 -13.63 -8.77 11.86
C LEU A 259 -14.15 -7.41 12.33
N GLU A 260 -15.20 -7.39 13.16
CA GLU A 260 -15.91 -6.16 13.53
C GLU A 260 -15.02 -5.15 14.28
N HIS A 261 -14.04 -5.61 15.07
CA HIS A 261 -13.03 -4.76 15.69
C HIS A 261 -12.11 -4.07 14.66
N VAL A 262 -11.78 -4.74 13.56
CA VAL A 262 -11.03 -4.13 12.44
C VAL A 262 -11.91 -3.18 11.67
N ILE A 263 -13.20 -3.50 11.47
CA ILE A 263 -14.16 -2.60 10.80
C ILE A 263 -14.36 -1.33 11.63
N ALA A 264 -14.44 -1.43 12.96
CA ALA A 264 -14.48 -0.28 13.85
C ALA A 264 -13.23 0.61 13.68
N ALA A 265 -12.06 0.00 13.64
CA ALA A 265 -10.81 0.71 13.40
C ALA A 265 -10.76 1.36 11.99
N LYS A 266 -11.32 0.70 10.96
CA LYS A 266 -11.52 1.31 9.64
C LYS A 266 -12.44 2.53 9.72
N ALA A 267 -13.57 2.43 10.45
CA ALA A 267 -14.50 3.54 10.63
C ALA A 267 -13.81 4.75 11.28
N VAL A 268 -12.99 4.54 12.31
CA VAL A 268 -12.21 5.61 12.95
C VAL A 268 -11.24 6.24 11.95
N ALA A 269 -10.41 5.42 11.28
CA ALA A 269 -9.42 5.89 10.30
C ALA A 269 -10.06 6.66 9.13
N PHE A 270 -11.22 6.22 8.64
CA PHE A 270 -11.94 6.93 7.59
C PHE A 270 -12.52 8.25 8.09
N GLY A 271 -12.91 8.34 9.37
CA GLY A 271 -13.27 9.60 10.02
C GLY A 271 -12.10 10.57 10.04
N GLU A 272 -10.91 10.11 10.45
CA GLU A 272 -9.68 10.91 10.41
C GLU A 272 -9.34 11.36 8.98
N ALA A 273 -9.53 10.48 7.98
CA ALA A 273 -9.24 10.78 6.58
C ALA A 273 -10.18 11.82 5.95
N LEU A 274 -11.37 12.03 6.52
CA LEU A 274 -12.30 13.09 6.12
C LEU A 274 -11.91 14.48 6.66
N GLU A 275 -11.02 14.55 7.64
CA GLU A 275 -10.58 15.81 8.24
C GLU A 275 -9.56 16.56 7.37
N ASN A 276 -9.56 17.90 7.47
CA ASN A 276 -8.64 18.73 6.68
C ASN A 276 -7.16 18.47 6.99
N ASN A 277 -6.83 18.07 8.22
CA ASN A 277 -5.47 17.75 8.61
C ASN A 277 -4.92 16.53 7.85
N PHE A 278 -5.77 15.58 7.46
CA PHE A 278 -5.36 14.45 6.65
C PHE A 278 -4.91 14.87 5.24
N LYS A 279 -5.60 15.84 4.64
CA LYS A 279 -5.16 16.40 3.35
C LYS A 279 -3.81 17.09 3.46
N THR A 280 -3.60 17.87 4.51
CA THR A 280 -2.32 18.51 4.80
C THR A 280 -1.20 17.48 5.01
N TYR A 281 -1.50 16.42 5.75
CA TYR A 281 -0.58 15.29 5.94
C TYR A 281 -0.21 14.64 4.60
N GLN A 282 -1.16 14.33 3.73
CA GLN A 282 -0.87 13.72 2.44
C GLN A 282 -0.08 14.65 1.50
N GLN A 283 -0.32 15.96 1.55
CA GLN A 283 0.49 16.95 0.84
C GLN A 283 1.95 16.91 1.31
N GLN A 284 2.15 16.80 2.63
CA GLN A 284 3.49 16.66 3.19
C GLN A 284 4.15 15.34 2.78
N VAL A 285 3.41 14.23 2.74
CA VAL A 285 3.90 12.92 2.26
C VAL A 285 4.47 13.04 0.85
N VAL A 286 3.73 13.65 -0.08
CA VAL A 286 4.18 13.82 -1.47
C VAL A 286 5.38 14.78 -1.56
N LYS A 287 5.36 15.88 -0.80
CA LYS A 287 6.45 16.84 -0.76
C LYS A 287 7.74 16.20 -0.24
N ASN A 288 7.65 15.45 0.85
CA ASN A 288 8.76 14.70 1.42
C ASN A 288 9.34 13.68 0.45
N ALA A 289 8.50 12.98 -0.32
CA ALA A 289 8.97 12.03 -1.33
C ALA A 289 9.77 12.71 -2.44
N LYS A 290 9.33 13.88 -2.89
CA LYS A 290 10.07 14.68 -3.89
C LYS A 290 11.41 15.15 -3.34
N VAL A 291 11.44 15.69 -2.13
CA VAL A 291 12.67 16.13 -1.46
C VAL A 291 13.64 14.97 -1.29
N LEU A 292 13.17 13.81 -0.83
CA LEU A 292 14.00 12.61 -0.69
C LEU A 292 14.59 12.18 -2.05
N ALA A 293 13.78 12.16 -3.11
CA ALA A 293 14.25 11.79 -4.45
C ALA A 293 15.32 12.76 -4.97
N GLU A 294 15.08 14.08 -4.86
CA GLU A 294 16.01 15.13 -5.29
C GLU A 294 17.32 15.08 -4.48
N ALA A 295 17.22 14.90 -3.17
CA ALA A 295 18.41 14.80 -2.30
C ALA A 295 19.25 13.55 -2.63
N LEU A 296 18.61 12.40 -2.91
CA LEU A 296 19.31 11.20 -3.34
C LEU A 296 19.97 11.37 -4.72
N ILE A 297 19.33 12.07 -5.67
CA ILE A 297 19.94 12.41 -6.97
C ILE A 297 21.19 13.27 -6.74
N ASN A 298 21.13 14.28 -5.88
CA ASN A 298 22.28 15.13 -5.53
C ASN A 298 23.41 14.34 -4.87
N GLU A 299 23.07 13.28 -4.17
CA GLU A 299 24.03 12.31 -3.62
C GLU A 299 24.53 11.29 -4.67
N GLY A 300 24.11 11.39 -5.92
CA GLY A 300 24.59 10.56 -7.03
C GLY A 300 23.85 9.23 -7.22
N PHE A 301 22.65 9.07 -6.64
CA PHE A 301 21.82 7.89 -6.88
C PHE A 301 20.89 8.09 -8.08
N ARG A 302 20.71 7.04 -8.87
CA ARG A 302 19.73 6.99 -9.94
C ARG A 302 18.34 6.68 -9.35
N ILE A 303 17.39 7.54 -9.62
CA ILE A 303 15.99 7.32 -9.26
C ILE A 303 15.25 6.76 -10.47
N VAL A 304 14.56 5.65 -10.29
CA VAL A 304 13.71 5.02 -11.33
C VAL A 304 12.67 6.02 -11.81
N SER A 305 12.48 6.12 -13.10
CA SER A 305 11.63 7.10 -13.80
C SER A 305 12.00 8.57 -13.57
N GLY A 306 13.21 8.85 -13.03
CA GLY A 306 13.74 10.20 -12.82
C GLY A 306 13.06 10.98 -11.69
N GLY A 307 12.33 10.35 -10.77
CA GLY A 307 11.68 11.03 -9.63
C GLY A 307 10.36 10.41 -9.19
N THR A 308 9.53 11.17 -8.47
CA THR A 308 8.24 10.70 -7.97
C THR A 308 7.15 11.75 -8.03
N ASP A 309 5.92 11.28 -8.23
CA ASP A 309 4.67 12.06 -8.18
C ASP A 309 3.82 11.68 -6.96
N ASN A 310 4.23 10.64 -6.18
CA ASN A 310 3.46 10.08 -5.08
C ASN A 310 4.29 9.93 -3.79
N HIS A 311 4.04 8.91 -2.99
CA HIS A 311 4.61 8.68 -1.65
C HIS A 311 5.85 7.79 -1.64
N LEU A 312 6.28 7.25 -2.78
CA LEU A 312 7.39 6.30 -2.84
C LEU A 312 8.45 6.71 -3.86
N VAL A 313 9.65 6.22 -3.62
CA VAL A 313 10.83 6.40 -4.47
C VAL A 313 11.49 5.04 -4.68
N ALA A 314 11.73 4.66 -5.93
CA ALA A 314 12.54 3.49 -6.27
C ALA A 314 13.95 3.93 -6.68
N VAL A 315 14.96 3.36 -6.04
CA VAL A 315 16.37 3.73 -6.19
C VAL A 315 17.15 2.58 -6.82
N ASP A 316 17.82 2.81 -7.93
CA ASP A 316 18.78 1.86 -8.50
C ASP A 316 20.11 1.99 -7.77
N VAL A 317 20.30 1.17 -6.75
CA VAL A 317 21.55 1.18 -5.96
C VAL A 317 22.67 0.46 -6.69
N LYS A 318 22.34 -0.56 -7.49
CA LYS A 318 23.37 -1.30 -8.24
C LYS A 318 23.98 -0.47 -9.35
N GLY A 319 23.17 0.18 -10.16
CA GLY A 319 23.65 1.09 -11.21
C GLY A 319 24.38 2.31 -10.65
N SER A 320 23.99 2.79 -9.45
CA SER A 320 24.58 4.00 -8.85
C SER A 320 25.90 3.75 -8.16
N ILE A 321 26.00 2.69 -7.35
CA ILE A 321 27.15 2.47 -6.44
C ILE A 321 27.65 1.01 -6.39
N GLY A 322 27.10 0.13 -7.22
CA GLY A 322 27.53 -1.27 -7.35
C GLY A 322 26.99 -2.23 -6.27
N LEU A 323 26.21 -1.77 -5.29
CA LEU A 323 25.56 -2.63 -4.30
C LEU A 323 24.28 -3.24 -4.84
N THR A 324 24.02 -4.51 -4.52
CA THR A 324 22.71 -5.10 -4.76
C THR A 324 21.65 -4.51 -3.82
N GLY A 325 20.37 -4.65 -4.20
CA GLY A 325 19.27 -4.23 -3.32
C GLY A 325 19.29 -4.93 -1.96
N LYS A 326 19.71 -6.22 -1.93
CA LYS A 326 19.85 -6.98 -0.70
C LYS A 326 20.95 -6.40 0.20
N GLU A 327 22.14 -6.13 -0.34
CA GLU A 327 23.23 -5.53 0.44
C GLU A 327 22.84 -4.13 0.95
N ALA A 328 22.12 -3.35 0.15
CA ALA A 328 21.66 -2.04 0.56
C ALA A 328 20.58 -2.12 1.67
N GLU A 329 19.59 -3.02 1.57
CA GLU A 329 18.59 -3.28 2.60
C GLU A 329 19.28 -3.67 3.94
N GLU A 330 20.19 -4.63 3.92
CA GLU A 330 20.92 -5.11 5.11
C GLU A 330 21.80 -4.00 5.73
N THR A 331 22.46 -3.20 4.90
CA THR A 331 23.28 -2.07 5.37
C THR A 331 22.43 -0.99 6.05
N LEU A 332 21.29 -0.61 5.45
CA LEU A 332 20.40 0.39 6.01
C LEU A 332 19.74 -0.09 7.30
N ASP A 333 19.34 -1.36 7.36
CA ASP A 333 18.78 -1.95 8.58
C ASP A 333 19.78 -1.90 9.74
N SER A 334 21.07 -2.16 9.47
CA SER A 334 22.14 -2.11 10.48
C SER A 334 22.32 -0.74 11.14
N VAL A 335 21.94 0.33 10.45
CA VAL A 335 22.03 1.71 10.95
C VAL A 335 20.67 2.27 11.41
N GLY A 336 19.61 1.46 11.42
CA GLY A 336 18.29 1.85 11.90
C GLY A 336 17.40 2.53 10.84
N ILE A 337 17.64 2.28 9.55
CA ILE A 337 16.74 2.69 8.47
C ILE A 337 16.08 1.44 7.88
N THR A 338 14.76 1.32 8.06
CA THR A 338 13.99 0.17 7.58
C THR A 338 13.43 0.46 6.19
N CYS A 339 13.83 -0.33 5.19
CA CYS A 339 13.31 -0.27 3.82
C CYS A 339 13.22 -1.68 3.24
N ASN A 340 12.83 -1.83 1.98
CA ASN A 340 12.88 -3.14 1.33
C ASN A 340 13.67 -3.09 0.02
N LYS A 341 14.44 -4.18 -0.23
CA LYS A 341 14.94 -4.44 -1.57
C LYS A 341 13.79 -4.56 -2.55
N ASN A 342 14.00 -4.08 -3.76
CA ASN A 342 12.97 -4.05 -4.80
C ASN A 342 13.58 -4.23 -6.18
N THR A 343 12.97 -5.06 -7.01
CA THR A 343 13.32 -5.11 -8.43
C THR A 343 13.05 -3.75 -9.07
N ILE A 344 13.92 -3.36 -9.98
CA ILE A 344 13.70 -2.20 -10.84
C ILE A 344 13.27 -2.67 -12.23
N PRO A 345 12.63 -1.84 -13.05
CA PRO A 345 12.29 -2.22 -14.42
C PRO A 345 13.51 -2.74 -15.18
N PHE A 346 13.34 -3.85 -15.89
CA PHE A 346 14.41 -4.54 -16.65
C PHE A 346 15.59 -5.03 -15.80
N ASP A 347 15.35 -5.30 -14.53
CA ASP A 347 16.36 -5.79 -13.58
C ASP A 347 17.05 -7.06 -14.09
N GLN A 348 18.38 -7.10 -14.01
CA GLN A 348 19.19 -8.25 -14.38
C GLN A 348 19.45 -9.19 -13.19
N GLU A 349 19.14 -8.74 -11.98
CA GLU A 349 19.32 -9.54 -10.77
C GLU A 349 18.11 -10.45 -10.51
N LYS A 350 18.36 -11.52 -9.76
CA LYS A 350 17.29 -12.41 -9.29
C LYS A 350 16.38 -11.69 -8.28
N PRO A 351 15.08 -12.07 -8.19
CA PRO A 351 14.12 -11.42 -7.29
C PRO A 351 14.51 -11.36 -5.80
N PHE A 352 15.35 -12.28 -5.32
CA PHE A 352 15.84 -12.29 -3.94
C PHE A 352 17.08 -11.42 -3.71
N VAL A 353 17.71 -10.91 -4.78
CA VAL A 353 18.91 -10.07 -4.75
C VAL A 353 18.56 -8.64 -5.08
N THR A 354 17.91 -8.40 -6.22
CA THR A 354 17.46 -7.15 -6.81
C THR A 354 18.59 -6.13 -7.07
N SER A 355 18.32 -5.15 -7.93
CA SER A 355 19.26 -4.04 -8.17
C SER A 355 18.85 -2.76 -7.43
N GLY A 356 17.67 -2.72 -6.84
CA GLY A 356 17.13 -1.53 -6.21
C GLY A 356 16.61 -1.72 -4.80
N ILE A 357 16.27 -0.58 -4.19
CA ILE A 357 15.50 -0.48 -2.96
C ILE A 357 14.28 0.41 -3.20
N ARG A 358 13.22 0.20 -2.42
CA ARG A 358 12.03 1.05 -2.40
C ARG A 358 11.96 1.79 -1.07
N LEU A 359 11.77 3.10 -1.14
CA LEU A 359 11.65 4.00 0.00
C LEU A 359 10.27 4.67 -0.05
N GLY A 360 9.63 4.84 1.08
CA GLY A 360 8.36 5.53 1.22
C GLY A 360 8.37 6.54 2.36
N THR A 361 7.55 7.55 2.24
CA THR A 361 7.52 8.67 3.18
C THR A 361 6.34 8.70 4.16
N PRO A 362 5.26 7.88 4.04
CA PRO A 362 4.08 8.00 4.89
C PRO A 362 4.37 7.85 6.39
N ALA A 363 5.08 6.80 6.80
CA ALA A 363 5.35 6.52 8.21
C ALA A 363 6.20 7.61 8.88
N ALA A 364 7.30 8.02 8.25
CA ALA A 364 8.15 9.08 8.77
C ALA A 364 7.45 10.45 8.76
N THR A 365 6.56 10.72 7.78
CA THR A 365 5.72 11.93 7.80
C THR A 365 4.69 11.89 8.93
N THR A 366 4.07 10.73 9.22
CA THR A 366 3.19 10.55 10.39
C THR A 366 3.94 10.83 11.69
N ARG A 367 5.20 10.43 11.76
CA ARG A 367 6.10 10.72 12.89
C ARG A 367 6.41 12.21 13.07
N GLY A 368 6.14 13.04 12.07
CA GLY A 368 6.37 14.50 12.11
C GLY A 368 7.53 14.98 11.23
N PHE A 369 8.13 14.13 10.42
CA PHE A 369 9.17 14.56 9.48
C PHE A 369 8.60 15.49 8.41
N ASP A 370 9.23 16.64 8.26
CA ASP A 370 9.08 17.55 7.13
C ASP A 370 10.26 17.42 6.15
N GLU A 371 10.51 18.41 5.31
CA GLU A 371 11.52 18.38 4.27
C GLU A 371 12.96 18.25 4.82
N LYS A 372 13.27 18.95 5.90
CA LYS A 372 14.65 18.96 6.47
C LYS A 372 15.09 17.60 6.99
N PRO A 373 14.31 16.89 7.82
CA PRO A 373 14.60 15.50 8.15
C PRO A 373 14.80 14.61 6.93
N PHE A 374 14.02 14.76 5.85
CA PHE A 374 14.19 13.93 4.65
C PHE A 374 15.45 14.26 3.85
N GLU A 375 15.90 15.50 3.80
CA GLU A 375 17.23 15.86 3.30
C GLU A 375 18.34 15.18 4.10
N GLU A 376 18.19 15.15 5.43
CA GLU A 376 19.12 14.49 6.33
C GLU A 376 19.09 12.97 6.14
N VAL A 377 17.91 12.35 5.99
CA VAL A 377 17.75 10.93 5.69
C VAL A 377 18.49 10.55 4.41
N ALA A 378 18.39 11.34 3.34
CA ALA A 378 19.13 11.09 2.09
C ALA A 378 20.64 11.09 2.31
N LYS A 379 21.17 12.02 3.10
CA LYS A 379 22.60 12.08 3.46
C LYS A 379 23.03 10.88 4.31
N ILE A 380 22.18 10.42 5.24
CA ILE A 380 22.47 9.22 6.05
C ILE A 380 22.48 7.97 5.16
N ILE A 381 21.50 7.82 4.25
CA ILE A 381 21.46 6.73 3.27
C ILE A 381 22.74 6.73 2.42
N SER A 382 23.14 7.89 1.89
CA SER A 382 24.36 8.04 1.10
C SER A 382 25.61 7.68 1.90
N LEU A 383 25.73 8.16 3.15
CA LEU A 383 26.84 7.86 4.04
C LEU A 383 26.96 6.36 4.28
N ALA A 384 25.87 5.69 4.66
CA ALA A 384 25.84 4.27 4.96
C ALA A 384 26.15 3.42 3.72
N LEU A 385 25.44 3.65 2.61
CA LEU A 385 25.57 2.80 1.42
C LEU A 385 26.93 2.95 0.73
N LYS A 386 27.46 4.17 0.61
CA LYS A 386 28.79 4.39 0.01
C LYS A 386 29.95 3.89 0.86
N ASN A 387 29.70 3.63 2.14
CA ASN A 387 30.70 3.16 3.11
C ASN A 387 30.23 1.88 3.82
N SER A 388 29.56 0.98 3.10
CA SER A 388 28.92 -0.22 3.67
C SER A 388 29.86 -1.20 4.40
N LYS A 389 31.18 -1.03 4.25
CA LYS A 389 32.21 -1.84 4.90
C LYS A 389 33.06 -1.05 5.92
N ASP A 390 32.74 0.21 6.15
CA ASP A 390 33.44 1.11 7.09
C ASP A 390 32.64 1.24 8.37
N GLU A 391 33.05 0.52 9.41
CA GLU A 391 32.35 0.49 10.70
C GLU A 391 32.22 1.87 11.35
N GLU A 392 33.24 2.75 11.20
CA GLU A 392 33.19 4.10 11.74
C GLU A 392 32.10 4.95 11.05
N LYS A 393 32.01 4.84 9.72
CA LYS A 393 30.98 5.55 8.94
C LYS A 393 29.58 5.01 9.21
N LEU A 394 29.43 3.70 9.36
CA LEU A 394 28.14 3.09 9.76
C LEU A 394 27.74 3.53 11.17
N GLN A 395 28.69 3.62 12.12
CA GLN A 395 28.39 4.12 13.45
C GLN A 395 27.98 5.60 13.43
N GLN A 396 28.64 6.45 12.63
CA GLN A 396 28.22 7.84 12.40
C GLN A 396 26.79 7.92 11.82
N ALA A 397 26.46 7.07 10.84
CA ALA A 397 25.11 7.00 10.28
C ALA A 397 24.07 6.63 11.35
N LYS A 398 24.36 5.62 12.17
CA LYS A 398 23.50 5.17 13.27
C LYS A 398 23.25 6.25 14.32
N GLU A 399 24.28 7.02 14.69
CA GLU A 399 24.15 8.15 15.65
C GLU A 399 23.26 9.25 15.08
N ARG A 400 23.35 9.53 13.76
CA ARG A 400 22.47 10.50 13.09
C ARG A 400 21.02 10.02 13.05
N VAL A 401 20.78 8.74 12.80
CA VAL A 401 19.43 8.13 12.90
C VAL A 401 18.89 8.29 14.32
N ALA A 402 19.66 7.92 15.34
CA ALA A 402 19.26 8.03 16.74
C ALA A 402 18.93 9.48 17.14
N LYS A 403 19.69 10.45 16.64
CA LYS A 403 19.40 11.88 16.87
C LYS A 403 18.06 12.28 16.24
N LEU A 404 17.83 11.97 14.96
CA LEU A 404 16.57 12.29 14.30
C LEU A 404 15.36 11.64 14.98
N THR A 405 15.46 10.37 15.33
CA THR A 405 14.35 9.66 15.95
C THR A 405 14.04 10.17 17.35
N ALA A 406 15.03 10.63 18.10
CA ALA A 406 14.84 11.26 19.41
C ALA A 406 14.13 12.63 19.35
N GLU A 407 14.31 13.37 18.26
CA GLU A 407 13.62 14.66 18.04
C GLU A 407 12.14 14.48 17.66
N TYR A 408 11.75 13.32 17.15
CA TYR A 408 10.40 13.01 16.67
C TYR A 408 9.90 11.67 17.25
N PRO A 409 9.66 11.53 18.53
CA PRO A 409 9.19 10.29 19.14
C PRO A 409 7.74 9.97 18.73
N LEU A 410 7.41 8.67 18.63
CA LEU A 410 6.06 8.18 18.35
C LEU A 410 5.23 8.11 19.64
N TYR A 411 3.93 8.40 19.52
CA TYR A 411 2.93 8.21 20.58
C TYR A 411 3.33 8.91 21.89
N GLN A 412 3.41 10.24 21.84
CA GLN A 412 3.72 11.11 22.98
C GLN A 412 2.53 11.34 23.89
#